data_3ed8ee2d15d409cc2668f07befc02ac1
#
_entry.id   3ed8ee2d15d409cc2668f07befc02ac1
#
_cell.length_a   1.000
_cell.length_b   1.000
_cell.length_c   1.000
_cell.angle_alpha   90.00
_cell.angle_beta   90.00
_cell.angle_gamma   90.00
#
_symmetry.space_group_name_H-M   'P 1'
#
loop_
_entity.id
_entity.type
_entity.pdbx_description
1 polymer ?
#
loop_
_entity_poly.entity_id
_entity_poly.type
_entity_poly.pdbx_seq_one_letter_code
_entity_poly.pdbx_strand_id
1 'polypeptide(L)'
;MELCVICGGLKTITIMNKIIELLGNQAEYYLNHTCKTIDKSLIHVPSPDTIDKIWIDSDRNIQTLRSLQTLLGHGRLANTGYVSILPVDQDIEHTAGASFAPNPVYFDPENIVRLAIEGGCNAVASTFGNLGAVARKYAHKIPFIVKLNHNELLTYPNTYDQVLFGSVDEAWNM
;
A
#
# COMPACT_ATOMS: atom_id res chain seq x y z
N MET A 1 -29.04 -9.33 17.63
CA MET A 1 -27.79 -8.73 17.09
C MET A 1 -26.67 -9.78 17.11
N GLU A 2 -26.98 -11.02 16.72
CA GLU A 2 -26.04 -12.18 16.72
C GLU A 2 -25.83 -12.82 15.34
N LEU A 3 -26.36 -12.25 14.27
CA LEU A 3 -26.29 -12.85 12.92
C LEU A 3 -25.06 -12.47 12.08
N CYS A 4 -24.20 -11.56 12.55
CA CYS A 4 -23.07 -11.06 11.75
C CYS A 4 -21.76 -11.89 11.90
N VAL A 5 -21.60 -12.63 13.00
CA VAL A 5 -20.38 -13.41 13.27
C VAL A 5 -20.36 -14.72 12.48
N ILE A 6 -21.51 -15.32 12.22
CA ILE A 6 -21.61 -16.61 11.50
C ILE A 6 -21.32 -16.45 10.00
N CYS A 7 -21.70 -15.34 9.36
CA CYS A 7 -21.42 -15.09 7.94
C CYS A 7 -19.93 -14.87 7.64
N GLY A 8 -19.20 -14.28 8.55
CA GLY A 8 -17.73 -14.09 8.39
C GLY A 8 -16.97 -15.43 8.47
N GLY A 9 -17.35 -16.29 9.40
CA GLY A 9 -16.72 -17.60 9.59
C GLY A 9 -16.93 -18.55 8.41
N LEU A 10 -18.13 -18.61 7.85
CA LEU A 10 -18.40 -19.45 6.67
C LEU A 10 -17.61 -19.05 5.42
N LYS A 11 -17.47 -17.74 5.14
CA LYS A 11 -16.67 -17.26 4.02
C LYS A 11 -15.19 -17.57 4.19
N THR A 12 -14.67 -17.45 5.39
CA THR A 12 -13.26 -17.76 5.71
C THR A 12 -12.98 -19.25 5.56
N ILE A 13 -13.87 -20.14 6.03
CA ILE A 13 -13.77 -21.60 5.86
C ILE A 13 -13.80 -21.98 4.37
N THR A 14 -14.69 -21.37 3.59
CA THR A 14 -14.80 -21.63 2.14
C THR A 14 -13.54 -21.22 1.39
N ILE A 15 -12.93 -20.08 1.74
CA ILE A 15 -11.66 -19.61 1.15
C ILE A 15 -10.53 -20.56 1.53
N MET A 16 -10.42 -20.95 2.78
CA MET A 16 -9.38 -21.86 3.26
C MET A 16 -9.46 -23.23 2.56
N ASN A 17 -10.65 -23.78 2.38
CA ASN A 17 -10.84 -25.03 1.65
C ASN A 17 -10.38 -24.94 0.19
N LYS A 18 -10.67 -23.81 -0.49
CA LYS A 18 -10.18 -23.57 -1.85
C LYS A 18 -8.65 -23.47 -1.91
N ILE A 19 -8.01 -22.85 -0.94
CA ILE A 19 -6.54 -22.76 -0.86
C ILE A 19 -5.95 -24.16 -0.68
N ILE A 20 -6.50 -24.97 0.21
CA ILE A 20 -6.06 -26.35 0.44
C ILE A 20 -6.22 -27.19 -0.84
N GLU A 21 -7.34 -27.06 -1.52
CA GLU A 21 -7.60 -27.75 -2.80
C GLU A 21 -6.57 -27.35 -3.89
N LEU A 22 -6.27 -26.05 -4.02
CA LEU A 22 -5.29 -25.56 -4.97
C LEU A 22 -3.85 -26.01 -4.67
N LEU A 23 -3.48 -26.09 -3.40
CA LEU A 23 -2.15 -26.52 -2.96
C LEU A 23 -1.98 -28.04 -2.97
N GLY A 24 -3.08 -28.80 -2.96
CA GLY A 24 -3.08 -30.24 -3.00
C GLY A 24 -2.27 -30.87 -1.85
N ASN A 25 -1.42 -31.84 -2.18
CA ASN A 25 -0.57 -32.54 -1.21
C ASN A 25 0.52 -31.67 -0.56
N GLN A 26 0.76 -30.48 -1.06
CA GLN A 26 1.70 -29.54 -0.49
C GLN A 26 1.05 -28.53 0.49
N ALA A 27 -0.28 -28.61 0.66
CA ALA A 27 -1.03 -27.65 1.47
C ALA A 27 -0.50 -27.56 2.91
N GLU A 28 -0.28 -28.70 3.55
CA GLU A 28 0.23 -28.74 4.92
C GLU A 28 1.60 -28.11 5.06
N TYR A 29 2.50 -28.40 4.13
CA TYR A 29 3.85 -27.82 4.11
C TYR A 29 3.81 -26.29 3.98
N TYR A 30 3.05 -25.74 3.04
CA TYR A 30 3.01 -24.31 2.82
C TYR A 30 2.22 -23.55 3.89
N LEU A 31 1.10 -24.09 4.34
CA LEU A 31 0.24 -23.41 5.32
C LEU A 31 0.81 -23.45 6.74
N ASN A 32 1.55 -24.52 7.07
CA ASN A 32 2.13 -24.71 8.41
C ASN A 32 3.65 -24.53 8.43
N HIS A 33 4.22 -23.94 7.37
CA HIS A 33 5.66 -23.74 7.30
C HIS A 33 6.14 -22.86 8.46
N THR A 34 7.15 -23.35 9.17
CA THR A 34 7.85 -22.58 10.20
C THR A 34 9.32 -22.49 9.82
N CYS A 35 9.85 -21.28 9.77
CA CYS A 35 11.28 -21.05 9.54
C CYS A 35 12.09 -21.67 10.69
N LYS A 36 13.00 -22.58 10.35
CA LYS A 36 13.88 -23.24 11.33
C LYS A 36 15.20 -22.55 11.54
N THR A 37 15.57 -21.64 10.63
CA THR A 37 16.87 -20.96 10.66
C THR A 37 16.91 -19.80 11.62
N ILE A 38 15.78 -19.07 11.73
CA ILE A 38 15.63 -17.92 12.62
C ILE A 38 14.42 -18.17 13.50
N ASP A 39 14.63 -18.19 14.81
CA ASP A 39 13.53 -18.34 15.77
C ASP A 39 12.62 -17.11 15.72
N LYS A 40 11.31 -17.32 15.76
CA LYS A 40 10.31 -16.25 15.72
C LYS A 40 10.47 -15.24 16.86
N SER A 41 10.96 -15.68 18.00
CA SER A 41 11.24 -14.80 19.16
C SER A 41 12.34 -13.76 18.90
N LEU A 42 13.21 -14.01 17.91
CA LEU A 42 14.27 -13.09 17.48
C LEU A 42 13.80 -12.06 16.44
N ILE A 43 12.56 -12.18 15.96
CA ILE A 43 12.00 -11.31 14.93
C ILE A 43 11.09 -10.29 15.60
N HIS A 44 11.32 -9.00 15.31
CA HIS A 44 10.36 -7.98 15.69
C HIS A 44 9.10 -8.12 14.84
N VAL A 45 7.99 -8.45 15.47
CA VAL A 45 6.68 -8.57 14.81
C VAL A 45 5.97 -7.22 14.91
N PRO A 46 5.50 -6.66 13.78
CA PRO A 46 4.68 -5.45 13.80
C PRO A 46 3.46 -5.60 14.71
N SER A 47 3.08 -4.51 15.37
CA SER A 47 2.01 -4.49 16.38
C SER A 47 1.28 -3.14 16.35
N PRO A 48 0.10 -3.01 16.97
CA PRO A 48 -0.67 -1.76 17.02
C PRO A 48 0.10 -0.57 17.57
N ASP A 49 1.05 -0.82 18.45
CA ASP A 49 1.90 0.16 19.16
C ASP A 49 3.28 0.35 18.48
N THR A 50 3.38 0.09 17.18
CA THR A 50 4.64 0.24 16.42
C THR A 50 5.23 1.65 16.53
N ILE A 51 4.39 2.69 16.53
CA ILE A 51 4.88 4.07 16.67
C ILE A 51 5.49 4.28 18.05
N ASP A 52 4.79 3.86 19.11
CA ASP A 52 5.24 4.03 20.50
C ASP A 52 6.48 3.22 20.82
N LYS A 53 6.66 2.06 20.20
CA LYS A 53 7.82 1.19 20.45
C LYS A 53 9.06 1.54 19.65
N ILE A 54 8.88 2.07 18.44
CA ILE A 54 9.98 2.22 17.48
C ILE A 54 10.30 3.69 17.21
N TRP A 55 9.26 4.53 17.05
CA TRP A 55 9.42 5.86 16.53
C TRP A 55 9.38 6.98 17.56
N ILE A 56 8.82 6.73 18.76
CA ILE A 56 8.65 7.76 19.79
C ILE A 56 9.99 8.37 20.24
N ASP A 57 11.03 7.54 20.33
CA ASP A 57 12.38 7.95 20.73
C ASP A 57 13.26 8.38 19.54
N SER A 58 12.69 8.50 18.34
CA SER A 58 13.42 8.96 17.16
C SER A 58 13.46 10.50 17.09
N ASP A 59 14.29 11.01 16.18
CA ASP A 59 14.40 12.45 15.87
C ASP A 59 13.22 13.00 15.03
N ARG A 60 12.18 12.21 14.81
CA ARG A 60 11.01 12.59 14.00
C ARG A 60 10.17 13.62 14.76
N ASN A 61 9.75 14.67 14.04
CA ASN A 61 8.83 15.66 14.61
C ASN A 61 7.41 15.08 14.79
N ILE A 62 6.60 15.78 15.59
CA ILE A 62 5.24 15.32 15.92
C ILE A 62 4.31 15.18 14.70
N GLN A 63 4.49 15.98 13.66
CA GLN A 63 3.72 15.89 12.42
C GLN A 63 4.03 14.59 11.67
N THR A 64 5.32 14.22 11.63
CA THR A 64 5.77 12.96 11.03
C THR A 64 5.21 11.76 11.79
N LEU A 65 5.29 11.76 13.12
CA LEU A 65 4.72 10.69 13.96
C LEU A 65 3.21 10.55 13.73
N ARG A 66 2.49 11.67 13.67
CA ARG A 66 1.06 11.69 13.37
C ARG A 66 0.77 11.13 11.97
N SER A 67 1.54 11.49 10.96
CA SER A 67 1.37 10.99 9.60
C SER A 67 1.62 9.49 9.51
N LEU A 68 2.66 8.97 10.19
CA LEU A 68 2.93 7.54 10.31
C LEU A 68 1.79 6.80 11.02
N GLN A 69 1.27 7.36 12.12
CA GLN A 69 0.13 6.77 12.82
C GLN A 69 -1.12 6.77 11.95
N THR A 70 -1.35 7.83 11.16
CA THR A 70 -2.48 7.90 10.24
C THR A 70 -2.36 6.80 9.17
N LEU A 71 -1.17 6.58 8.59
CA LEU A 71 -0.90 5.51 7.65
C LEU A 71 -1.17 4.13 8.24
N LEU A 72 -0.64 3.86 9.45
CA LEU A 72 -0.81 2.58 10.15
C LEU A 72 -2.24 2.37 10.67
N GLY A 73 -2.98 3.45 10.91
CA GLY A 73 -4.36 3.42 11.39
C GLY A 73 -5.43 3.36 10.31
N HIS A 74 -5.05 3.31 9.01
CA HIS A 74 -5.97 3.34 7.89
C HIS A 74 -6.10 1.98 7.20
N GLY A 75 -7.23 1.78 6.50
CA GLY A 75 -7.47 0.61 5.66
C GLY A 75 -7.75 -0.69 6.42
N ARG A 76 -7.74 -1.81 5.69
CA ARG A 76 -8.07 -3.13 6.24
C ARG A 76 -7.03 -3.69 7.21
N LEU A 77 -5.80 -3.17 7.16
CA LEU A 77 -4.72 -3.53 8.08
C LEU A 77 -4.51 -2.50 9.18
N ALA A 78 -5.50 -1.61 9.39
CA ALA A 78 -5.45 -0.60 10.42
C ALA A 78 -5.12 -1.20 11.81
N ASN A 79 -4.19 -0.56 12.51
CA ASN A 79 -3.81 -0.92 13.87
C ASN A 79 -3.23 -2.34 14.01
N THR A 80 -2.61 -2.88 12.96
CA THR A 80 -1.88 -4.16 13.02
C THR A 80 -0.37 -3.99 12.99
N GLY A 81 0.11 -2.78 12.66
CA GLY A 81 1.52 -2.52 12.36
C GLY A 81 1.94 -2.91 10.94
N TYR A 82 1.05 -3.51 10.15
CA TYR A 82 1.26 -3.80 8.73
C TYR A 82 0.58 -2.76 7.85
N VAL A 83 1.08 -2.61 6.63
CA VAL A 83 0.51 -1.71 5.63
C VAL A 83 0.26 -2.42 4.31
N SER A 84 -0.85 -2.04 3.66
CA SER A 84 -1.18 -2.41 2.28
C SER A 84 -1.23 -1.13 1.46
N ILE A 85 -0.32 -0.98 0.50
CA ILE A 85 -0.18 0.22 -0.32
C ILE A 85 -0.45 -0.15 -1.76
N LEU A 86 -1.27 0.62 -2.48
CA LEU A 86 -1.44 0.51 -3.93
C LEU A 86 -0.50 1.50 -4.62
N PRO A 87 0.61 1.04 -5.25
CA PRO A 87 1.49 1.92 -6.02
C PRO A 87 1.08 1.92 -7.50
N VAL A 88 0.99 3.12 -8.09
CA VAL A 88 0.73 3.30 -9.54
C VAL A 88 1.53 4.49 -10.05
N ASP A 89 2.54 4.23 -10.87
CA ASP A 89 3.45 5.23 -11.47
C ASP A 89 3.68 5.01 -12.98
N GLN A 90 2.74 4.34 -13.64
CA GLN A 90 2.81 3.96 -15.04
C GLN A 90 2.87 5.13 -16.02
N ASP A 91 2.53 6.31 -15.56
CA ASP A 91 2.57 7.54 -16.35
C ASP A 91 4.00 8.07 -16.61
N ILE A 92 4.96 7.73 -15.75
CA ILE A 92 6.37 8.16 -15.85
C ILE A 92 7.31 6.97 -16.06
N GLU A 93 7.27 5.95 -15.19
CA GLU A 93 8.21 4.83 -15.23
C GLU A 93 7.88 3.77 -16.28
N HIS A 94 6.66 3.81 -16.82
CA HIS A 94 6.19 2.89 -17.85
C HIS A 94 5.39 3.66 -18.91
N THR A 95 4.86 2.96 -19.88
CA THR A 95 3.96 3.57 -20.88
C THR A 95 2.53 3.45 -20.38
N ALA A 96 1.95 4.51 -19.82
CA ALA A 96 0.55 4.53 -19.39
C ALA A 96 -0.39 4.04 -20.52
N GLY A 97 -0.12 4.44 -21.77
CA GLY A 97 -0.87 3.99 -22.94
C GLY A 97 -0.99 2.47 -23.05
N ALA A 98 0.13 1.77 -22.95
CA ALA A 98 0.13 0.30 -23.03
C ALA A 98 -0.38 -0.34 -21.73
N SER A 99 -0.02 0.22 -20.56
CA SER A 99 -0.38 -0.34 -19.26
C SER A 99 -1.89 -0.27 -19.00
N PHE A 100 -2.55 0.82 -19.38
CA PHE A 100 -3.96 1.04 -19.10
C PHE A 100 -4.89 0.71 -20.27
N ALA A 101 -4.37 0.42 -21.46
CA ALA A 101 -5.19 0.05 -22.61
C ALA A 101 -6.20 -1.09 -22.33
N PRO A 102 -5.83 -2.15 -21.57
CA PRO A 102 -6.79 -3.21 -21.22
C PRO A 102 -7.94 -2.73 -20.30
N ASN A 103 -7.72 -1.67 -19.54
CA ASN A 103 -8.71 -1.05 -18.66
C ASN A 103 -8.58 0.49 -18.66
N PRO A 104 -9.11 1.17 -19.66
CA PRO A 104 -8.90 2.60 -19.88
C PRO A 104 -9.39 3.52 -18.77
N VAL A 105 -10.22 3.03 -17.84
CA VAL A 105 -10.69 3.83 -16.69
C VAL A 105 -9.55 4.32 -15.81
N TYR A 106 -8.39 3.65 -15.83
CA TYR A 106 -7.22 4.01 -15.03
C TYR A 106 -6.37 5.14 -15.64
N PHE A 107 -6.71 5.64 -16.83
CA PHE A 107 -6.19 6.92 -17.30
C PHE A 107 -6.66 8.11 -16.46
N ASP A 108 -7.78 7.95 -15.75
CA ASP A 108 -8.25 8.92 -14.78
C ASP A 108 -7.66 8.56 -13.39
N PRO A 109 -6.77 9.40 -12.80
CA PRO A 109 -6.17 9.15 -11.50
C PRO A 109 -7.20 9.04 -10.36
N GLU A 110 -8.39 9.60 -10.53
CA GLU A 110 -9.48 9.44 -9.55
C GLU A 110 -9.86 7.97 -9.38
N ASN A 111 -9.91 7.19 -10.46
CA ASN A 111 -10.25 5.77 -10.39
C ASN A 111 -9.15 4.93 -9.72
N ILE A 112 -7.89 5.34 -9.82
CA ILE A 112 -6.78 4.70 -9.11
C ILE A 112 -6.95 4.88 -7.59
N VAL A 113 -7.24 6.10 -7.14
CA VAL A 113 -7.46 6.39 -5.72
C VAL A 113 -8.70 5.67 -5.19
N ARG A 114 -9.78 5.64 -5.99
CA ARG A 114 -11.00 4.89 -5.62
C ARG A 114 -10.72 3.40 -5.48
N LEU A 115 -9.94 2.82 -6.38
CA LEU A 115 -9.53 1.41 -6.27
C LEU A 115 -8.77 1.12 -4.98
N ALA A 116 -7.85 2.02 -4.56
CA ALA A 116 -7.13 1.88 -3.30
C ALA A 116 -8.07 1.92 -2.08
N ILE A 117 -9.06 2.81 -2.11
CA ILE A 117 -10.09 2.93 -1.05
C ILE A 117 -10.96 1.68 -1.00
N GLU A 118 -11.49 1.23 -2.14
CA GLU A 118 -12.33 0.03 -2.27
C GLU A 118 -11.58 -1.24 -1.87
N GLY A 119 -10.28 -1.31 -2.20
CA GLY A 119 -9.37 -2.39 -1.78
C GLY A 119 -9.00 -2.34 -0.29
N GLY A 120 -9.41 -1.31 0.44
CA GLY A 120 -9.05 -1.14 1.86
C GLY A 120 -7.57 -0.95 2.09
N CYS A 121 -6.86 -0.29 1.17
CA CYS A 121 -5.43 0.01 1.33
C CYS A 121 -5.20 1.02 2.45
N ASN A 122 -4.03 0.94 3.09
CA ASN A 122 -3.59 1.93 4.06
C ASN A 122 -3.20 3.26 3.39
N ALA A 123 -2.71 3.19 2.14
CA ALA A 123 -2.35 4.34 1.36
C ALA A 123 -2.41 4.04 -0.14
N VAL A 124 -2.44 5.10 -0.94
CA VAL A 124 -2.15 5.07 -2.36
C VAL A 124 -0.84 5.78 -2.62
N ALA A 125 0.05 5.16 -3.41
CA ALA A 125 1.32 5.74 -3.82
C ALA A 125 1.28 6.02 -5.32
N SER A 126 1.58 7.26 -5.73
CA SER A 126 1.60 7.62 -7.14
C SER A 126 2.50 8.83 -7.40
N THR A 127 2.54 9.27 -8.64
CA THR A 127 3.29 10.44 -9.06
C THR A 127 2.71 11.72 -8.48
N PHE A 128 3.53 12.75 -8.41
CA PHE A 128 3.14 14.06 -7.92
C PHE A 128 1.93 14.62 -8.69
N GLY A 129 1.94 14.50 -10.03
CA GLY A 129 0.85 14.99 -10.88
C GLY A 129 -0.46 14.25 -10.67
N ASN A 130 -0.43 12.92 -10.60
CA ASN A 130 -1.63 12.11 -10.40
C ASN A 130 -2.30 12.40 -9.05
N LEU A 131 -1.53 12.41 -7.98
CA LEU A 131 -2.08 12.68 -6.65
C LEU A 131 -2.52 14.13 -6.51
N GLY A 132 -1.76 15.09 -7.04
CA GLY A 132 -2.12 16.51 -7.04
C GLY A 132 -3.45 16.81 -7.73
N ALA A 133 -3.71 16.13 -8.87
CA ALA A 133 -4.97 16.31 -9.60
C ALA A 133 -6.22 15.93 -8.77
N VAL A 134 -6.08 15.04 -7.81
CA VAL A 134 -7.20 14.50 -7.02
C VAL A 134 -7.11 14.80 -5.52
N ALA A 135 -6.03 15.43 -5.06
CA ALA A 135 -5.74 15.66 -3.65
C ALA A 135 -6.91 16.32 -2.92
N ARG A 136 -7.51 17.38 -3.51
CA ARG A 136 -8.64 18.10 -2.90
C ARG A 136 -9.84 17.22 -2.59
N LYS A 137 -10.06 16.17 -3.38
CA LYS A 137 -11.20 15.25 -3.20
C LYS A 137 -10.90 14.10 -2.25
N TYR A 138 -9.63 13.69 -2.13
CA TYR A 138 -9.31 12.39 -1.55
C TYR A 138 -8.28 12.38 -0.43
N ALA A 139 -7.44 13.42 -0.28
CA ALA A 139 -6.38 13.42 0.74
C ALA A 139 -6.89 13.24 2.18
N HIS A 140 -8.15 13.60 2.46
CA HIS A 140 -8.80 13.38 3.76
C HIS A 140 -9.42 11.98 3.91
N LYS A 141 -9.46 11.18 2.85
CA LYS A 141 -10.11 9.84 2.82
C LYS A 141 -9.11 8.70 2.84
N ILE A 142 -7.91 8.92 2.35
CA ILE A 142 -6.84 7.93 2.30
C ILE A 142 -5.48 8.63 2.34
N PRO A 143 -4.50 8.16 3.10
CA PRO A 143 -3.14 8.67 3.08
C PRO A 143 -2.52 8.59 1.68
N PHE A 144 -1.80 9.64 1.29
CA PHE A 144 -1.03 9.70 0.04
C PHE A 144 0.44 9.47 0.31
N ILE A 145 1.08 8.70 -0.56
CA ILE A 145 2.53 8.57 -0.64
C ILE A 145 2.96 9.12 -2.00
N VAL A 146 3.60 10.27 -1.99
CA VAL A 146 4.06 10.93 -3.22
C VAL A 146 5.44 10.40 -3.59
N LYS A 147 5.56 9.80 -4.76
CA LYS A 147 6.83 9.39 -5.33
C LYS A 147 7.47 10.59 -6.01
N LEU A 148 8.62 11.03 -5.51
CA LEU A 148 9.30 12.25 -5.98
C LEU A 148 10.35 11.99 -7.05
N ASN A 149 10.95 10.80 -7.06
CA ASN A 149 11.99 10.41 -8.02
C ASN A 149 11.51 9.22 -8.84
N HIS A 150 11.82 9.24 -10.13
CA HIS A 150 11.42 8.21 -11.08
C HIS A 150 12.57 7.87 -12.00
N ASN A 151 12.60 6.61 -12.50
CA ASN A 151 13.41 6.26 -13.65
C ASN A 151 12.87 7.01 -14.87
N GLU A 152 13.72 7.82 -15.49
CA GLU A 152 13.32 8.56 -16.67
C GLU A 152 13.34 7.63 -17.89
N LEU A 153 12.17 7.36 -18.46
CA LEU A 153 11.98 6.45 -19.61
C LEU A 153 11.39 7.17 -20.83
N LEU A 154 11.17 8.49 -20.77
CA LEU A 154 10.46 9.25 -21.78
C LEU A 154 11.40 9.88 -22.81
N THR A 155 12.70 9.93 -22.54
CA THR A 155 13.71 10.46 -23.46
C THR A 155 14.36 9.35 -24.29
N TYR A 156 14.92 9.74 -25.44
CA TYR A 156 15.69 8.84 -26.29
C TYR A 156 17.03 9.49 -26.68
N PRO A 157 18.16 8.79 -26.57
CA PRO A 157 18.31 7.46 -25.97
C PRO A 157 18.03 7.45 -24.47
N ASN A 158 17.41 6.36 -24.02
CA ASN A 158 17.00 6.21 -22.63
C ASN A 158 18.23 5.90 -21.75
N THR A 159 18.45 6.71 -20.71
CA THR A 159 19.57 6.55 -19.77
C THR A 159 19.17 5.84 -18.47
N TYR A 160 17.88 5.70 -18.22
CA TYR A 160 17.30 5.12 -16.98
C TYR A 160 17.74 5.84 -15.69
N ASP A 161 18.07 7.11 -15.79
CA ASP A 161 18.50 7.91 -14.65
C ASP A 161 17.34 8.20 -13.71
N GLN A 162 17.64 8.23 -12.41
CA GLN A 162 16.70 8.69 -11.41
C GLN A 162 16.61 10.22 -11.46
N VAL A 163 15.43 10.72 -11.76
CA VAL A 163 15.16 12.16 -11.89
C VAL A 163 14.12 12.59 -10.86
N LEU A 164 14.35 13.72 -10.20
CA LEU A 164 13.39 14.33 -9.29
C LEU A 164 12.33 15.09 -10.09
N PHE A 165 11.06 14.82 -9.79
CA PHE A 165 9.89 15.50 -10.36
C PHE A 165 9.22 16.46 -9.39
N GLY A 166 9.76 16.62 -8.20
CA GLY A 166 9.30 17.55 -7.18
C GLY A 166 10.18 17.46 -5.93
N SER A 167 9.94 18.36 -5.00
CA SER A 167 10.60 18.38 -3.70
C SER A 167 9.70 17.87 -2.58
N VAL A 168 10.29 17.59 -1.43
CA VAL A 168 9.54 17.22 -0.22
C VAL A 168 8.62 18.37 0.22
N ASP A 169 9.12 19.62 0.13
CA ASP A 169 8.34 20.79 0.53
C ASP A 169 7.11 20.99 -0.37
N GLU A 170 7.25 20.81 -1.68
CA GLU A 170 6.13 20.85 -2.62
C GLU A 170 5.10 19.76 -2.32
N ALA A 171 5.55 18.52 -2.10
CA ALA A 171 4.66 17.41 -1.77
C ALA A 171 3.95 17.62 -0.42
N TRP A 172 4.64 18.22 0.55
CA TRP A 172 4.05 18.53 1.86
C TRP A 172 2.97 19.61 1.79
N ASN A 173 3.13 20.56 0.89
CA ASN A 173 2.20 21.70 0.71
C ASN A 173 1.10 21.43 -0.33
N MET A 174 1.09 20.29 -0.99
CA MET A 174 0.04 19.85 -1.93
C MET A 174 -1.27 19.55 -1.21
#